data_4d573681cf952206737e0dd044684c65
#
_entry.id   4d573681cf952206737e0dd044684c65
#
_cell.length_a   1.000
_cell.length_b   1.000
_cell.length_c   1.000
_cell.angle_alpha   90.00
_cell.angle_beta   90.00
_cell.angle_gamma   90.00
#
_symmetry.space_group_name_H-M   'P 1'
#
loop_
_entity.id
_entity.type
_entity.pdbx_description
1 polymer ?
#
loop_
_entity_poly.entity_id
_entity_poly.type
_entity_poly.pdbx_seq_one_letter_code
_entity_poly.pdbx_strand_id
1 'polypeptide(L)'
;AFTFGTVLAIYLLGFAGGALAGATWADRLRRPLLVFTSLQAAILVYAGLGAVAIARLPVDAPLYDWFFGYWRAAQGFRLGTDQDLESLLRLYLVFPSLLYLVPTVLMGLSFPVLQRAVHDDPETSGRKVGFLQAANIAGCTAGSLLVGLLLLEWMGTTGTLGLLLACGFVFVGVGGRHHGPRPVLVVLGSALALLLAFLPDQQGFWQRMHGRDGEAARFDEDASSVAGVTPQGGRFWFVFVDGKSHSVLPYGNDAHTLLGAVPAVIHPAPRDAAIVGLGSGNTAWAAGCRPETRRIEVFEIASPQTRLLRELDRREDFPRLRHLLHDQRVAVRTADGRHALGFGDARYDLIEADALWPWSAYSGNLYSVEFFELCSRRLNPGGVVCTWAPTPRIAATFARVFPQAVDVGGILVGSLDPLPFDIETWTARARSSEVTAYLGRHAARGLLQALRRARRVT
;
A
#
# COMPACT_ATOMS: atom_id res chain seq x y z
N ALA A 1 -2.44 -11.55 -5.22
CA ALA A 1 -3.49 -12.39 -5.85
C ALA A 1 -4.19 -13.28 -4.82
N PHE A 2 -3.46 -14.02 -3.97
CA PHE A 2 -4.07 -14.93 -2.98
C PHE A 2 -4.95 -14.19 -1.97
N THR A 3 -4.53 -13.05 -1.45
CA THR A 3 -5.30 -12.27 -0.46
C THR A 3 -6.68 -11.89 -0.98
N PHE A 4 -6.75 -11.37 -2.21
CA PHE A 4 -8.03 -10.98 -2.80
C PHE A 4 -8.97 -12.19 -2.97
N GLY A 5 -8.45 -13.30 -3.51
CA GLY A 5 -9.24 -14.52 -3.69
C GLY A 5 -9.78 -15.09 -2.38
N THR A 6 -8.96 -15.08 -1.32
CA THR A 6 -9.36 -15.60 0.00
C THR A 6 -10.42 -14.70 0.65
N VAL A 7 -10.22 -13.37 0.64
CA VAL A 7 -11.20 -12.42 1.17
C VAL A 7 -12.52 -12.52 0.42
N LEU A 8 -12.49 -12.61 -0.91
CA LEU A 8 -13.69 -12.78 -1.73
C LEU A 8 -14.41 -14.10 -1.43
N ALA A 9 -13.67 -15.20 -1.26
CA ALA A 9 -14.25 -16.49 -0.92
C ALA A 9 -14.94 -16.45 0.45
N ILE A 10 -14.31 -15.87 1.48
CA ILE A 10 -14.89 -15.71 2.81
C ILE A 10 -16.15 -14.83 2.74
N TYR A 11 -16.09 -13.73 2.00
CA TYR A 11 -17.25 -12.85 1.79
C TYR A 11 -18.42 -13.60 1.17
N LEU A 12 -18.18 -14.31 0.08
CA LEU A 12 -19.24 -15.05 -0.64
C LEU A 12 -19.81 -16.20 0.20
N LEU A 13 -18.97 -16.93 0.93
CA LEU A 13 -19.41 -18.02 1.83
C LEU A 13 -20.28 -17.46 2.96
N GLY A 14 -19.85 -16.36 3.59
CA GLY A 14 -20.62 -15.70 4.64
C GLY A 14 -21.97 -15.22 4.12
N PHE A 15 -21.97 -14.53 2.99
CA PHE A 15 -23.19 -13.99 2.39
C PHE A 15 -24.15 -15.09 1.96
N ALA A 16 -23.66 -16.13 1.29
CA ALA A 16 -24.48 -17.27 0.85
C ALA A 16 -25.05 -18.05 2.06
N GLY A 17 -24.20 -18.35 3.05
CA GLY A 17 -24.64 -19.02 4.29
C GLY A 17 -25.71 -18.21 5.04
N GLY A 18 -25.50 -16.90 5.16
CA GLY A 18 -26.46 -15.98 5.76
C GLY A 18 -27.79 -15.95 4.99
N ALA A 19 -27.74 -15.87 3.66
CA ALA A 19 -28.93 -15.85 2.80
C ALA A 19 -29.73 -17.16 2.90
N LEU A 20 -29.07 -18.31 2.91
CA LEU A 20 -29.71 -19.61 3.09
C LEU A 20 -30.37 -19.71 4.46
N ALA A 21 -29.68 -19.34 5.53
CA ALA A 21 -30.26 -19.32 6.88
C ALA A 21 -31.43 -18.34 6.96
N GLY A 22 -31.30 -17.16 6.35
CA GLY A 22 -32.39 -16.17 6.30
C GLY A 22 -33.60 -16.66 5.55
N ALA A 23 -33.43 -17.36 4.43
CA ALA A 23 -34.54 -17.92 3.66
C ALA A 23 -35.37 -18.92 4.44
N THR A 24 -34.75 -19.74 5.30
CA THR A 24 -35.46 -20.73 6.13
C THR A 24 -36.15 -20.13 7.38
N TRP A 25 -35.73 -18.92 7.78
CA TRP A 25 -36.14 -18.32 9.03
C TRP A 25 -37.05 -17.11 8.88
N ALA A 26 -36.90 -16.34 7.77
CA ALA A 26 -37.58 -15.05 7.58
C ALA A 26 -39.11 -15.14 7.67
N ASP A 27 -39.73 -16.20 7.18
CA ASP A 27 -41.20 -16.39 7.23
C ASP A 27 -41.77 -16.50 8.63
N ARG A 28 -40.97 -16.94 9.60
CA ARG A 28 -41.39 -17.07 11.02
C ARG A 28 -41.34 -15.76 11.79
N LEU A 29 -40.78 -14.69 11.18
CA LEU A 29 -40.60 -13.41 11.85
C LEU A 29 -41.94 -12.66 11.99
N ARG A 30 -42.27 -12.30 13.21
CA ARG A 30 -43.45 -11.44 13.53
C ARG A 30 -43.14 -9.93 13.27
N ARG A 31 -41.87 -9.52 13.31
CA ARG A 31 -41.41 -8.12 13.17
C ARG A 31 -40.18 -8.05 12.27
N PRO A 32 -40.32 -8.35 10.99
CA PRO A 32 -39.13 -8.44 10.09
C PRO A 32 -38.40 -7.13 9.96
N LEU A 33 -39.06 -5.97 9.93
CA LEU A 33 -38.43 -4.66 9.87
C LEU A 33 -37.55 -4.36 11.12
N LEU A 34 -38.00 -4.74 12.32
CA LEU A 34 -37.18 -4.61 13.52
C LEU A 34 -35.91 -5.47 13.43
N VAL A 35 -36.06 -6.71 12.97
CA VAL A 35 -34.92 -7.62 12.80
C VAL A 35 -33.97 -7.07 11.76
N PHE A 36 -34.45 -6.61 10.60
CA PHE A 36 -33.62 -6.02 9.57
C PHE A 36 -32.81 -4.82 10.08
N THR A 37 -33.47 -3.84 10.71
CA THR A 37 -32.78 -2.65 11.25
C THR A 37 -31.78 -3.01 12.36
N SER A 38 -32.08 -4.03 13.17
CA SER A 38 -31.15 -4.53 14.19
C SER A 38 -29.94 -5.22 13.56
N LEU A 39 -30.12 -6.00 12.48
CA LEU A 39 -29.01 -6.63 11.74
C LEU A 39 -28.09 -5.58 11.14
N GLN A 40 -28.64 -4.54 10.50
CA GLN A 40 -27.82 -3.46 9.93
C GLN A 40 -27.00 -2.71 10.99
N ALA A 41 -27.63 -2.37 12.12
CA ALA A 41 -26.91 -1.75 13.23
C ALA A 41 -25.85 -2.70 13.83
N ALA A 42 -26.15 -4.00 13.95
CA ALA A 42 -25.21 -5.00 14.46
C ALA A 42 -23.98 -5.18 13.56
N ILE A 43 -24.13 -5.11 12.22
CA ILE A 43 -23.01 -5.14 11.27
C ILE A 43 -22.03 -3.99 11.58
N LEU A 44 -22.55 -2.78 11.77
CA LEU A 44 -21.75 -1.60 12.07
C LEU A 44 -21.12 -1.67 13.46
N VAL A 45 -21.87 -2.14 14.47
CA VAL A 45 -21.32 -2.41 15.81
C VAL A 45 -20.16 -3.40 15.73
N TYR A 46 -20.30 -4.47 14.96
CA TYR A 46 -19.22 -5.46 14.82
C TYR A 46 -17.96 -4.84 14.15
N ALA A 47 -18.13 -4.06 13.09
CA ALA A 47 -17.03 -3.38 12.43
C ALA A 47 -16.30 -2.40 13.37
N GLY A 48 -17.05 -1.58 14.11
CA GLY A 48 -16.49 -0.66 15.10
C GLY A 48 -15.82 -1.38 16.27
N LEU A 49 -16.41 -2.48 16.74
CA LEU A 49 -15.84 -3.30 17.81
C LEU A 49 -14.48 -3.88 17.38
N GLY A 50 -14.36 -4.37 16.14
CA GLY A 50 -13.10 -4.85 15.57
C GLY A 50 -12.02 -3.77 15.59
N ALA A 51 -12.32 -2.57 15.11
CA ALA A 51 -11.36 -1.46 15.08
C ALA A 51 -10.95 -1.00 16.49
N VAL A 52 -11.90 -0.85 17.40
CA VAL A 52 -11.63 -0.45 18.80
C VAL A 52 -10.85 -1.56 19.53
N ALA A 53 -11.19 -2.82 19.33
CA ALA A 53 -10.49 -3.95 19.94
C ALA A 53 -9.02 -3.99 19.48
N ILE A 54 -8.78 -3.88 18.17
CA ILE A 54 -7.41 -3.83 17.60
C ILE A 54 -6.63 -2.66 18.20
N ALA A 55 -7.23 -1.47 18.25
CA ALA A 55 -6.58 -0.27 18.75
C ALA A 55 -6.30 -0.29 20.26
N ARG A 56 -7.07 -1.05 21.03
CA ARG A 56 -6.97 -1.12 22.49
C ARG A 56 -6.28 -2.38 22.99
N LEU A 57 -6.03 -3.36 22.13
CA LEU A 57 -5.35 -4.58 22.53
C LEU A 57 -3.92 -4.25 22.98
N PRO A 58 -3.52 -4.62 24.22
CA PRO A 58 -2.15 -4.37 24.69
C PRO A 58 -1.10 -5.01 23.76
N VAL A 59 -0.02 -4.27 23.48
CA VAL A 59 1.05 -4.75 22.56
C VAL A 59 1.79 -5.97 23.10
N ASP A 60 1.83 -6.14 24.41
CA ASP A 60 2.42 -7.28 25.13
C ASP A 60 1.45 -8.46 25.29
N ALA A 61 0.18 -8.29 24.89
CA ALA A 61 -0.79 -9.38 24.96
C ALA A 61 -0.43 -10.49 23.96
N PRO A 62 -0.46 -11.79 24.38
CA PRO A 62 -0.21 -12.90 23.45
C PRO A 62 -1.08 -12.89 22.20
N LEU A 63 -2.35 -12.43 22.35
CA LEU A 63 -3.27 -12.28 21.23
C LEU A 63 -2.82 -11.22 20.23
N TYR A 64 -2.17 -10.14 20.70
CA TYR A 64 -1.59 -9.13 19.83
C TYR A 64 -0.44 -9.70 19.00
N ASP A 65 0.49 -10.42 19.62
CA ASP A 65 1.58 -11.09 18.90
C ASP A 65 1.06 -12.15 17.94
N TRP A 66 0.02 -12.87 18.32
CA TRP A 66 -0.60 -13.85 17.46
C TRP A 66 -1.16 -13.24 16.17
N PHE A 67 -1.79 -12.04 16.24
CA PHE A 67 -2.31 -11.34 15.06
C PHE A 67 -1.26 -10.54 14.31
N PHE A 68 -0.41 -9.81 15.02
CA PHE A 68 0.44 -8.77 14.44
C PHE A 68 1.94 -9.06 14.53
N GLY A 69 2.36 -10.19 15.08
CA GLY A 69 3.78 -10.55 15.24
C GLY A 69 4.57 -10.55 13.93
N TYR A 70 3.90 -10.84 12.80
CA TYR A 70 4.53 -10.80 11.49
C TYR A 70 4.93 -9.37 11.03
N TRP A 71 4.31 -8.32 11.56
CA TRP A 71 4.68 -6.94 11.27
C TRP A 71 6.01 -6.54 11.92
N ARG A 72 6.36 -7.19 13.03
CA ARG A 72 7.63 -6.95 13.73
C ARG A 72 8.81 -7.57 13.00
N ALA A 73 8.60 -8.61 12.23
CA ALA A 73 9.62 -9.14 11.34
C ALA A 73 9.82 -8.13 10.21
N ALA A 74 10.93 -7.40 10.23
CA ALA A 74 11.32 -6.40 9.21
C ALA A 74 11.47 -7.00 7.79
N GLN A 75 11.37 -8.31 7.69
CA GLN A 75 11.41 -9.07 6.45
C GLN A 75 9.99 -9.57 6.17
N GLY A 76 9.37 -9.02 5.15
CA GLY A 76 8.05 -9.46 4.71
C GLY A 76 8.00 -10.97 4.49
N PHE A 77 6.79 -11.50 4.53
CA PHE A 77 6.45 -12.90 4.32
C PHE A 77 7.17 -13.48 3.08
N ARG A 78 8.09 -14.42 3.29
CA ARG A 78 8.76 -15.15 2.21
C ARG A 78 8.10 -16.52 2.04
N LEU A 79 7.31 -16.67 0.99
CA LEU A 79 6.87 -18.00 0.54
C LEU A 79 8.12 -18.84 0.19
N GLY A 80 8.33 -19.96 0.91
CA GLY A 80 9.39 -20.94 0.59
C GLY A 80 10.53 -21.07 1.61
N THR A 81 10.51 -20.35 2.72
CA THR A 81 11.27 -20.70 3.93
C THR A 81 10.31 -21.38 4.91
N ASP A 82 10.82 -22.16 5.88
CA ASP A 82 10.09 -22.94 6.90
C ASP A 82 9.02 -22.14 7.69
N GLN A 83 8.22 -21.37 7.00
CA GLN A 83 7.11 -20.65 7.59
C GLN A 83 5.97 -21.63 7.76
N ASP A 84 5.65 -21.85 9.02
CA ASP A 84 4.56 -22.68 9.47
C ASP A 84 3.28 -22.47 8.65
N LEU A 85 2.67 -23.56 8.24
CA LEU A 85 1.31 -23.61 7.72
C LEU A 85 0.36 -22.80 8.63
N GLU A 86 0.63 -22.77 9.93
CA GLU A 86 -0.07 -21.95 10.92
C GLU A 86 -0.04 -20.46 10.57
N SER A 87 1.11 -19.88 10.26
CA SER A 87 1.23 -18.46 9.89
C SER A 87 0.47 -18.13 8.62
N LEU A 88 0.47 -19.04 7.63
CA LEU A 88 -0.33 -18.91 6.42
C LEU A 88 -1.84 -18.95 6.70
N LEU A 89 -2.29 -19.94 7.44
CA LEU A 89 -3.70 -20.09 7.79
C LEU A 89 -4.17 -18.89 8.63
N ARG A 90 -3.37 -18.43 9.57
CA ARG A 90 -3.66 -17.27 10.40
C ARG A 90 -3.86 -16.01 9.56
N LEU A 91 -2.90 -15.71 8.67
CA LEU A 91 -2.93 -14.48 7.88
C LEU A 91 -4.00 -14.50 6.78
N TYR A 92 -4.15 -15.62 6.08
CA TYR A 92 -5.02 -15.70 4.91
C TYR A 92 -6.41 -16.26 5.18
N LEU A 93 -6.63 -16.97 6.28
CA LEU A 93 -7.92 -17.56 6.59
C LEU A 93 -8.52 -17.00 7.90
N VAL A 94 -7.80 -17.13 9.02
CA VAL A 94 -8.38 -16.80 10.33
C VAL A 94 -8.62 -15.31 10.49
N PHE A 95 -7.62 -14.49 10.23
CA PHE A 95 -7.74 -13.03 10.36
C PHE A 95 -8.79 -12.42 9.42
N PRO A 96 -8.82 -12.72 8.12
CA PRO A 96 -9.89 -12.28 7.24
C PRO A 96 -11.27 -12.82 7.65
N SER A 97 -11.35 -14.06 8.16
CA SER A 97 -12.62 -14.61 8.63
C SER A 97 -13.17 -13.85 9.84
N LEU A 98 -12.32 -13.49 10.79
CA LEU A 98 -12.74 -12.66 11.94
C LEU A 98 -13.21 -11.28 11.49
N LEU A 99 -12.65 -10.70 10.46
CA LEU A 99 -13.07 -9.38 9.99
C LEU A 99 -14.34 -9.43 9.12
N TYR A 100 -14.46 -10.42 8.24
CA TYR A 100 -15.46 -10.41 7.17
C TYR A 100 -16.58 -11.43 7.34
N LEU A 101 -16.33 -12.61 7.94
CA LEU A 101 -17.33 -13.69 7.94
C LEU A 101 -18.60 -13.30 8.71
N VAL A 102 -18.45 -12.75 9.92
CA VAL A 102 -19.62 -12.38 10.75
C VAL A 102 -20.47 -11.29 10.09
N PRO A 103 -19.89 -10.13 9.67
CA PRO A 103 -20.70 -9.11 9.01
C PRO A 103 -21.32 -9.59 7.69
N THR A 104 -20.64 -10.44 6.91
CA THR A 104 -21.21 -10.93 5.65
C THR A 104 -22.33 -11.95 5.86
N VAL A 105 -22.26 -12.77 6.90
CA VAL A 105 -23.39 -13.62 7.32
C VAL A 105 -24.59 -12.75 7.71
N LEU A 106 -24.39 -11.70 8.50
CA LEU A 106 -25.45 -10.77 8.88
C LEU A 106 -26.04 -10.03 7.67
N MET A 107 -25.20 -9.65 6.70
CA MET A 107 -25.64 -9.07 5.42
C MET A 107 -26.48 -10.06 4.62
N GLY A 108 -26.04 -11.31 4.50
CA GLY A 108 -26.78 -12.37 3.84
C GLY A 108 -28.14 -12.63 4.49
N LEU A 109 -28.19 -12.70 5.83
CA LEU A 109 -29.44 -12.82 6.61
C LEU A 109 -30.39 -11.64 6.36
N SER A 110 -29.86 -10.44 6.20
CA SER A 110 -30.68 -9.22 6.16
C SER A 110 -31.55 -9.12 4.91
N PHE A 111 -31.12 -9.67 3.78
CA PHE A 111 -31.85 -9.55 2.52
C PHE A 111 -33.18 -10.30 2.50
N PRO A 112 -33.26 -11.61 2.83
CA PRO A 112 -34.55 -12.32 2.99
C PRO A 112 -35.46 -11.70 4.05
N VAL A 113 -34.87 -11.20 5.15
CA VAL A 113 -35.64 -10.50 6.20
C VAL A 113 -36.26 -9.21 5.70
N LEU A 114 -35.52 -8.43 4.89
CA LEU A 114 -36.05 -7.22 4.27
C LEU A 114 -37.14 -7.55 3.24
N GLN A 115 -36.93 -8.58 2.43
CA GLN A 115 -37.96 -9.07 1.50
C GLN A 115 -39.26 -9.41 2.25
N ARG A 116 -39.14 -10.15 3.36
CA ARG A 116 -40.31 -10.47 4.23
C ARG A 116 -40.98 -9.24 4.82
N ALA A 117 -40.20 -8.17 5.11
CA ALA A 117 -40.74 -6.92 5.66
C ALA A 117 -41.61 -6.15 4.67
N VAL A 118 -41.35 -6.30 3.37
CA VAL A 118 -41.97 -5.54 2.26
C VAL A 118 -43.03 -6.38 1.52
N HIS A 119 -43.04 -7.69 1.70
CA HIS A 119 -43.98 -8.60 1.07
C HIS A 119 -45.30 -8.62 1.82
N ASP A 120 -46.32 -8.01 1.25
CA ASP A 120 -47.70 -7.95 1.75
C ASP A 120 -48.72 -8.50 0.75
N ASP A 121 -48.35 -8.61 -0.54
CA ASP A 121 -49.23 -9.00 -1.62
C ASP A 121 -48.46 -9.83 -2.71
N PRO A 122 -48.90 -11.06 -3.01
CA PRO A 122 -48.29 -11.90 -4.03
C PRO A 122 -48.28 -11.30 -5.45
N GLU A 123 -49.32 -10.53 -5.84
CA GLU A 123 -49.43 -9.98 -7.18
C GLU A 123 -48.38 -8.91 -7.47
N THR A 124 -47.93 -8.17 -6.45
CA THR A 124 -46.90 -7.15 -6.56
C THR A 124 -45.49 -7.60 -6.21
N SER A 125 -45.34 -8.86 -5.86
CA SER A 125 -44.10 -9.48 -5.33
C SER A 125 -42.90 -9.26 -6.25
N GLY A 126 -43.04 -9.60 -7.53
CA GLY A 126 -41.95 -9.43 -8.52
C GLY A 126 -41.46 -7.99 -8.65
N ARG A 127 -42.37 -7.01 -8.68
CA ARG A 127 -42.04 -5.59 -8.77
C ARG A 127 -41.29 -5.11 -7.51
N LYS A 128 -41.74 -5.51 -6.31
CA LYS A 128 -41.12 -5.13 -5.03
C LYS A 128 -39.72 -5.73 -4.90
N VAL A 129 -39.55 -7.02 -5.24
CA VAL A 129 -38.23 -7.67 -5.26
C VAL A 129 -37.29 -6.99 -6.26
N GLY A 130 -37.76 -6.71 -7.47
CA GLY A 130 -36.99 -6.00 -8.47
C GLY A 130 -36.54 -4.62 -8.02
N PHE A 131 -37.44 -3.84 -7.37
CA PHE A 131 -37.08 -2.54 -6.81
C PHE A 131 -36.07 -2.64 -5.67
N LEU A 132 -36.23 -3.58 -4.73
CA LEU A 132 -35.28 -3.81 -3.65
C LEU A 132 -33.91 -4.20 -4.20
N GLN A 133 -33.86 -5.07 -5.19
CA GLN A 133 -32.61 -5.50 -5.80
C GLN A 133 -31.93 -4.33 -6.54
N ALA A 134 -32.71 -3.53 -7.28
CA ALA A 134 -32.17 -2.34 -7.97
C ALA A 134 -31.61 -1.33 -6.96
N ALA A 135 -32.34 -1.07 -5.87
CA ALA A 135 -31.89 -0.18 -4.78
C ALA A 135 -30.61 -0.73 -4.09
N ASN A 136 -30.54 -2.04 -3.87
CA ASN A 136 -29.35 -2.69 -3.29
C ASN A 136 -28.13 -2.53 -4.23
N ILE A 137 -28.28 -2.81 -5.51
CA ILE A 137 -27.19 -2.65 -6.49
C ILE A 137 -26.76 -1.18 -6.58
N ALA A 138 -27.71 -0.24 -6.68
CA ALA A 138 -27.39 1.17 -6.70
C ALA A 138 -26.66 1.63 -5.44
N GLY A 139 -27.12 1.17 -4.27
CA GLY A 139 -26.48 1.43 -2.98
C GLY A 139 -25.06 0.86 -2.88
N CYS A 140 -24.84 -0.37 -3.33
CA CYS A 140 -23.51 -0.98 -3.37
C CYS A 140 -22.58 -0.22 -4.32
N THR A 141 -23.05 0.15 -5.49
CA THR A 141 -22.26 0.93 -6.46
C THR A 141 -21.91 2.32 -5.92
N ALA A 142 -22.90 3.05 -5.43
CA ALA A 142 -22.69 4.37 -4.86
C ALA A 142 -21.79 4.31 -3.62
N GLY A 143 -22.01 3.34 -2.73
CA GLY A 143 -21.21 3.14 -1.53
C GLY A 143 -19.74 2.84 -1.85
N SER A 144 -19.49 1.96 -2.82
CA SER A 144 -18.11 1.63 -3.25
C SER A 144 -17.39 2.84 -3.82
N LEU A 145 -18.06 3.63 -4.67
CA LEU A 145 -17.48 4.84 -5.26
C LEU A 145 -17.26 5.93 -4.21
N LEU A 146 -18.25 6.18 -3.35
CA LEU A 146 -18.14 7.20 -2.29
C LEU A 146 -17.04 6.86 -1.30
N VAL A 147 -16.99 5.62 -0.80
CA VAL A 147 -15.96 5.19 0.15
C VAL A 147 -14.58 5.19 -0.52
N GLY A 148 -14.44 4.54 -1.66
CA GLY A 148 -13.13 4.34 -2.29
C GLY A 148 -12.52 5.61 -2.88
N LEU A 149 -13.33 6.54 -3.41
CA LEU A 149 -12.82 7.73 -4.10
C LEU A 149 -12.87 9.01 -3.27
N LEU A 150 -13.76 9.09 -2.28
CA LEU A 150 -13.99 10.33 -1.55
C LEU A 150 -13.73 10.19 -0.05
N LEU A 151 -14.38 9.24 0.64
CA LEU A 151 -14.32 9.20 2.10
C LEU A 151 -12.93 8.80 2.59
N LEU A 152 -12.30 7.81 1.99
CA LEU A 152 -10.92 7.44 2.36
C LEU A 152 -9.93 8.57 2.07
N GLU A 153 -10.14 9.32 0.96
CA GLU A 153 -9.30 10.46 0.61
C GLU A 153 -9.40 11.59 1.64
N TRP A 154 -10.63 11.91 2.10
CA TRP A 154 -10.87 13.09 2.94
C TRP A 154 -10.85 12.82 4.43
N MET A 155 -11.25 11.62 4.84
CA MET A 155 -11.47 11.27 6.25
C MET A 155 -10.55 10.13 6.72
N GLY A 156 -9.86 9.44 5.81
CA GLY A 156 -9.09 8.25 6.11
C GLY A 156 -9.93 7.08 6.60
N THR A 157 -9.27 6.02 7.02
CA THR A 157 -9.91 4.77 7.47
C THR A 157 -10.78 4.99 8.72
N THR A 158 -10.24 5.63 9.75
CA THR A 158 -10.97 5.79 11.02
C THR A 158 -12.10 6.79 10.92
N GLY A 159 -11.91 7.89 10.19
CA GLY A 159 -12.98 8.87 9.92
C GLY A 159 -14.13 8.27 9.12
N THR A 160 -13.81 7.50 8.07
CA THR A 160 -14.80 6.76 7.28
C THR A 160 -15.58 5.77 8.12
N LEU A 161 -14.89 5.00 8.98
CA LEU A 161 -15.55 4.09 9.91
C LEU A 161 -16.44 4.83 10.90
N GLY A 162 -15.99 5.97 11.43
CA GLY A 162 -16.80 6.84 12.30
C GLY A 162 -18.09 7.29 11.62
N LEU A 163 -18.01 7.71 10.35
CA LEU A 163 -19.20 8.07 9.57
C LEU A 163 -20.14 6.87 9.38
N LEU A 164 -19.62 5.69 9.08
CA LEU A 164 -20.41 4.48 8.94
C LEU A 164 -21.09 4.09 10.26
N LEU A 165 -20.39 4.19 11.41
CA LEU A 165 -20.98 3.98 12.72
C LEU A 165 -22.12 4.99 13.00
N ALA A 166 -21.92 6.26 12.62
CA ALA A 166 -22.97 7.28 12.73
C ALA A 166 -24.20 6.94 11.87
N CYS A 167 -24.02 6.39 10.67
CA CYS A 167 -25.11 5.88 9.84
C CYS A 167 -25.90 4.74 10.53
N GLY A 168 -25.30 4.03 11.47
CA GLY A 168 -25.97 3.02 12.29
C GLY A 168 -27.15 3.56 13.07
N PHE A 169 -27.10 4.82 13.52
CA PHE A 169 -28.21 5.46 14.21
C PHE A 169 -29.45 5.66 13.33
N VAL A 170 -29.28 5.72 12.02
CA VAL A 170 -30.42 5.77 11.09
C VAL A 170 -31.24 4.48 11.20
N PHE A 171 -30.58 3.32 11.23
CA PHE A 171 -31.26 2.03 11.41
C PHE A 171 -31.91 1.90 12.79
N VAL A 172 -31.23 2.32 13.85
CA VAL A 172 -31.78 2.35 15.20
C VAL A 172 -33.00 3.28 15.26
N GLY A 173 -32.93 4.47 14.63
CA GLY A 173 -34.00 5.44 14.59
C GLY A 173 -35.22 4.95 13.80
N VAL A 174 -35.01 4.34 12.62
CA VAL A 174 -36.09 3.73 11.82
C VAL A 174 -36.78 2.60 12.61
N GLY A 175 -35.99 1.70 13.19
CA GLY A 175 -36.54 0.62 14.04
C GLY A 175 -37.33 1.14 15.22
N GLY A 176 -36.84 2.18 15.92
CA GLY A 176 -37.50 2.84 17.03
C GLY A 176 -38.79 3.56 16.63
N ARG A 177 -38.80 4.23 15.48
CA ARG A 177 -39.98 4.92 14.96
C ARG A 177 -41.14 3.97 14.67
N HIS A 178 -40.84 2.79 14.12
CA HIS A 178 -41.89 1.81 13.77
C HIS A 178 -42.31 0.88 14.90
N HIS A 179 -41.45 0.64 15.88
CA HIS A 179 -41.68 -0.38 16.91
C HIS A 179 -41.54 0.15 18.33
N GLY A 180 -41.29 1.45 18.51
CA GLY A 180 -41.00 2.05 19.83
C GLY A 180 -39.62 1.63 20.37
N PRO A 181 -39.23 2.13 21.53
CA PRO A 181 -37.96 1.78 22.15
C PRO A 181 -37.95 0.30 22.53
N ARG A 182 -37.16 -0.50 21.82
CA ARG A 182 -36.96 -1.92 22.14
C ARG A 182 -35.58 -2.10 22.76
N PRO A 183 -35.43 -3.00 23.74
CA PRO A 183 -34.14 -3.23 24.41
C PRO A 183 -33.01 -3.47 23.44
N VAL A 184 -33.23 -4.23 22.35
CA VAL A 184 -32.20 -4.48 21.31
C VAL A 184 -31.76 -3.19 20.63
N LEU A 185 -32.65 -2.27 20.30
CA LEU A 185 -32.29 -0.99 19.67
C LEU A 185 -31.58 -0.07 20.65
N VAL A 186 -31.95 -0.07 21.91
CA VAL A 186 -31.25 0.70 22.94
C VAL A 186 -29.86 0.17 23.14
N VAL A 187 -29.65 -1.14 23.21
CA VAL A 187 -28.33 -1.78 23.34
C VAL A 187 -27.45 -1.44 22.11
N LEU A 188 -28.00 -1.60 20.90
CA LEU A 188 -27.25 -1.30 19.67
C LEU A 188 -26.93 0.19 19.56
N GLY A 189 -27.86 1.08 19.88
CA GLY A 189 -27.61 2.53 19.88
C GLY A 189 -26.56 2.93 20.92
N SER A 190 -26.61 2.36 22.11
CA SER A 190 -25.58 2.61 23.13
C SER A 190 -24.23 2.06 22.72
N ALA A 191 -24.19 0.88 22.09
CA ALA A 191 -22.95 0.32 21.56
C ALA A 191 -22.34 1.20 20.45
N LEU A 192 -23.14 1.69 19.51
CA LEU A 192 -22.69 2.63 18.48
C LEU A 192 -22.13 3.91 19.10
N ALA A 193 -22.80 4.49 20.09
CA ALA A 193 -22.34 5.69 20.79
C ALA A 193 -21.00 5.47 21.50
N LEU A 194 -20.88 4.35 22.23
CA LEU A 194 -19.63 4.00 22.90
C LEU A 194 -18.50 3.77 21.89
N LEU A 195 -18.76 3.04 20.80
CA LEU A 195 -17.75 2.78 19.79
C LEU A 195 -17.28 4.06 19.12
N LEU A 196 -18.16 5.01 18.82
CA LEU A 196 -17.78 6.33 18.33
C LEU A 196 -16.91 7.11 19.32
N ALA A 197 -17.25 7.05 20.60
CA ALA A 197 -16.49 7.74 21.65
C ALA A 197 -15.09 7.13 21.87
N PHE A 198 -14.93 5.83 21.61
CA PHE A 198 -13.68 5.09 21.81
C PHE A 198 -12.94 4.77 20.52
N LEU A 199 -13.44 5.23 19.36
CA LEU A 199 -12.77 5.04 18.10
C LEU A 199 -11.40 5.75 18.14
N PRO A 200 -10.31 5.08 17.79
CA PRO A 200 -9.00 5.70 17.77
C PRO A 200 -8.94 6.78 16.67
N ASP A 201 -8.05 7.75 16.85
CA ASP A 201 -7.66 8.62 15.76
C ASP A 201 -6.83 7.85 14.71
N GLN A 202 -6.68 8.43 13.54
CA GLN A 202 -5.98 7.82 12.41
C GLN A 202 -4.53 7.44 12.76
N GLN A 203 -3.83 8.34 13.42
CA GLN A 203 -2.44 8.14 13.80
C GLN A 203 -2.30 6.97 14.80
N GLY A 204 -3.10 6.97 15.87
CA GLY A 204 -3.09 5.91 16.89
C GLY A 204 -3.52 4.55 16.32
N PHE A 205 -4.48 4.52 15.39
CA PHE A 205 -4.88 3.29 14.72
C PHE A 205 -3.71 2.67 13.95
N TRP A 206 -3.05 3.44 13.10
CA TRP A 206 -1.94 2.93 12.29
C TRP A 206 -0.68 2.64 13.10
N GLN A 207 -0.40 3.40 14.15
CA GLN A 207 0.66 3.05 15.10
C GLN A 207 0.45 1.66 15.69
N ARG A 208 -0.78 1.36 16.12
CA ARG A 208 -1.15 0.04 16.64
C ARG A 208 -1.01 -1.06 15.60
N MET A 209 -1.51 -0.83 14.40
CA MET A 209 -1.40 -1.78 13.29
C MET A 209 0.05 -2.13 12.95
N HIS A 210 1.01 -1.24 13.22
CA HIS A 210 2.44 -1.47 13.02
C HIS A 210 3.19 -1.92 14.30
N GLY A 211 2.47 -2.27 15.35
CA GLY A 211 3.08 -2.76 16.59
C GLY A 211 3.84 -1.69 17.38
N ARG A 212 3.39 -0.44 17.30
CA ARG A 212 4.04 0.70 17.94
C ARG A 212 3.09 1.37 18.92
N ASP A 213 3.57 1.61 20.14
CA ASP A 213 2.87 2.35 21.17
C ASP A 213 3.69 3.56 21.58
N GLY A 214 3.06 4.75 21.50
CA GLY A 214 3.62 5.99 22.04
C GLY A 214 4.93 6.48 21.42
N GLU A 215 5.41 5.83 20.36
CA GLU A 215 6.65 6.21 19.68
C GLU A 215 6.43 7.36 18.68
N ALA A 216 7.54 7.98 18.24
CA ALA A 216 7.52 9.05 17.24
C ALA A 216 7.17 8.58 15.81
N ALA A 217 6.59 7.39 15.67
CA ALA A 217 6.09 6.89 14.38
C ALA A 217 5.03 7.83 13.80
N ARG A 218 5.07 8.03 12.49
CA ARG A 218 4.13 8.89 11.76
C ARG A 218 3.49 8.10 10.64
N PHE A 219 2.21 8.35 10.43
CA PHE A 219 1.41 7.71 9.38
C PHE A 219 0.57 8.76 8.67
N ASP A 220 0.41 8.56 7.37
CA ASP A 220 -0.51 9.31 6.53
C ASP A 220 -1.21 8.32 5.58
N GLU A 221 -2.45 8.61 5.22
CA GLU A 221 -3.23 7.77 4.32
C GLU A 221 -4.10 8.60 3.39
N ASP A 222 -4.45 8.01 2.26
CA ASP A 222 -5.48 8.47 1.36
C ASP A 222 -6.19 7.26 0.70
N ALA A 223 -6.97 7.51 -0.33
CA ALA A 223 -7.69 6.44 -1.05
C ALA A 223 -6.75 5.44 -1.75
N SER A 224 -5.49 5.79 -1.99
CA SER A 224 -4.54 4.98 -2.75
C SER A 224 -3.66 4.08 -1.88
N SER A 225 -3.27 4.56 -0.69
CA SER A 225 -2.26 3.88 0.13
C SER A 225 -2.18 4.41 1.55
N VAL A 226 -1.47 3.67 2.39
CA VAL A 226 -1.05 4.07 3.73
C VAL A 226 0.46 4.14 3.77
N ALA A 227 1.01 5.30 4.08
CA ALA A 227 2.44 5.49 4.31
C ALA A 227 2.75 5.59 5.80
N GLY A 228 3.92 5.10 6.19
CA GLY A 228 4.39 5.16 7.56
C GLY A 228 5.90 5.38 7.64
N VAL A 229 6.33 6.13 8.65
CA VAL A 229 7.74 6.28 9.00
C VAL A 229 7.89 5.99 10.48
N THR A 230 8.70 4.99 10.82
CA THR A 230 8.84 4.52 12.19
C THR A 230 10.29 4.50 12.63
N PRO A 231 10.65 5.14 13.76
CA PRO A 231 11.99 5.05 14.30
C PRO A 231 12.27 3.63 14.82
N GLN A 232 13.49 3.15 14.61
CA GLN A 232 13.94 1.86 15.11
C GLN A 232 15.36 1.97 15.67
N GLY A 233 15.52 1.59 16.93
CA GLY A 233 16.82 1.58 17.60
C GLY A 233 17.49 2.95 17.73
N GLY A 234 16.75 4.04 17.70
CA GLY A 234 17.21 5.42 17.92
C GLY A 234 18.09 6.02 16.80
N ARG A 235 18.43 5.24 15.78
CA ARG A 235 19.33 5.69 14.68
C ARG A 235 18.69 5.65 13.31
N PHE A 236 17.78 4.70 13.06
CA PHE A 236 17.19 4.47 11.75
C PHE A 236 15.69 4.68 11.80
N TRP A 237 15.16 5.20 10.71
CA TRP A 237 13.74 5.32 10.48
C TRP A 237 13.38 4.47 9.26
N PHE A 238 12.47 3.52 9.46
CA PHE A 238 11.97 2.68 8.39
C PHE A 238 10.78 3.35 7.72
N VAL A 239 10.81 3.32 6.41
CA VAL A 239 9.76 3.87 5.54
C VAL A 239 8.91 2.73 5.05
N PHE A 240 7.60 2.81 5.30
CA PHE A 240 6.61 1.80 4.94
C PHE A 240 5.60 2.37 3.97
N VAL A 241 5.18 1.55 3.02
CA VAL A 241 3.99 1.77 2.20
C VAL A 241 3.18 0.49 2.22
N ASP A 242 1.89 0.59 2.53
CA ASP A 242 0.95 -0.54 2.66
C ASP A 242 1.50 -1.66 3.56
N GLY A 243 2.10 -1.26 4.67
CA GLY A 243 2.65 -2.16 5.68
C GLY A 243 3.96 -2.86 5.31
N LYS A 244 4.58 -2.54 4.18
CA LYS A 244 5.89 -3.08 3.78
C LYS A 244 6.97 -2.03 3.93
N SER A 245 8.10 -2.43 4.54
CA SER A 245 9.29 -1.59 4.57
C SER A 245 9.93 -1.57 3.18
N HIS A 246 10.10 -0.37 2.65
CA HIS A 246 10.71 -0.15 1.34
C HIS A 246 12.13 0.41 1.45
N SER A 247 12.41 1.24 2.44
CA SER A 247 13.69 1.94 2.56
C SER A 247 13.89 2.50 3.96
N VAL A 248 15.05 3.11 4.21
CA VAL A 248 15.45 3.62 5.51
C VAL A 248 15.97 5.06 5.43
N LEU A 249 15.92 5.75 6.56
CA LEU A 249 16.58 7.03 6.83
C LEU A 249 17.51 6.88 8.04
N PRO A 250 18.60 7.65 8.14
CA PRO A 250 19.19 8.53 7.11
C PRO A 250 19.80 7.72 5.95
N TYR A 251 19.96 8.34 4.78
CA TYR A 251 20.61 7.71 3.64
C TYR A 251 22.04 7.30 3.96
N GLY A 252 22.40 6.09 3.59
CA GLY A 252 23.69 5.49 3.91
C GLY A 252 24.35 4.84 2.72
N ASN A 253 25.09 3.78 3.00
CA ASN A 253 25.62 2.87 2.00
C ASN A 253 24.73 1.63 1.93
N ASP A 254 23.62 1.76 1.25
CA ASP A 254 22.61 0.72 1.07
C ASP A 254 22.29 0.49 -0.41
N ALA A 255 21.43 -0.47 -0.69
CA ALA A 255 21.02 -0.81 -2.05
C ALA A 255 20.42 0.39 -2.80
N HIS A 256 19.62 1.22 -2.13
CA HIS A 256 18.97 2.37 -2.77
C HIS A 256 19.97 3.46 -3.17
N THR A 257 20.99 3.71 -2.34
CA THR A 257 22.11 4.60 -2.74
C THR A 257 22.81 4.07 -3.97
N LEU A 258 23.04 2.76 -4.05
CA LEU A 258 23.68 2.14 -5.20
C LEU A 258 22.81 2.18 -6.46
N LEU A 259 21.50 1.95 -6.32
CA LEU A 259 20.54 2.03 -7.44
C LEU A 259 20.53 3.39 -8.13
N GLY A 260 20.70 4.47 -7.36
CA GLY A 260 20.84 5.81 -7.95
C GLY A 260 22.25 6.11 -8.47
N ALA A 261 23.28 5.80 -7.67
CA ALA A 261 24.66 6.22 -7.98
C ALA A 261 25.33 5.36 -9.07
N VAL A 262 25.06 4.05 -9.14
CA VAL A 262 25.70 3.15 -10.13
C VAL A 262 25.36 3.57 -11.55
N PRO A 263 24.10 3.71 -11.98
CA PRO A 263 23.80 4.15 -13.34
C PRO A 263 24.29 5.58 -13.60
N ALA A 264 24.30 6.45 -12.60
CA ALA A 264 24.79 7.82 -12.75
C ALA A 264 26.29 7.89 -13.06
N VAL A 265 27.13 6.99 -12.51
CA VAL A 265 28.58 6.97 -12.82
C VAL A 265 28.89 6.13 -14.05
N ILE A 266 28.05 5.16 -14.42
CA ILE A 266 28.19 4.39 -15.66
C ILE A 266 27.90 5.28 -16.86
N HIS A 267 26.80 6.03 -16.84
CA HIS A 267 26.46 6.94 -17.92
C HIS A 267 27.50 8.08 -18.04
N PRO A 268 27.91 8.46 -19.26
CA PRO A 268 28.92 9.49 -19.44
C PRO A 268 28.54 10.85 -18.85
N ALA A 269 27.33 11.32 -19.09
CA ALA A 269 26.82 12.62 -18.64
C ALA A 269 25.30 12.55 -18.47
N PRO A 270 24.78 11.99 -17.34
CA PRO A 270 23.35 11.86 -17.10
C PRO A 270 22.75 13.23 -16.81
N ARG A 271 22.06 13.83 -17.76
CA ARG A 271 21.44 15.15 -17.60
C ARG A 271 20.03 15.05 -17.06
N ASP A 272 19.25 14.15 -17.64
CA ASP A 272 17.83 13.96 -17.35
C ASP A 272 17.59 12.55 -16.81
N ALA A 273 17.09 12.44 -15.59
CA ALA A 273 16.79 11.19 -14.95
C ALA A 273 15.30 11.05 -14.62
N ALA A 274 14.75 9.84 -14.78
CA ALA A 274 13.44 9.44 -14.27
C ALA A 274 13.61 8.35 -13.22
N ILE A 275 12.96 8.49 -12.08
CA ILE A 275 12.96 7.53 -11.00
C ILE A 275 11.52 7.08 -10.76
N VAL A 276 11.26 5.78 -10.84
CA VAL A 276 9.96 5.18 -10.58
C VAL A 276 9.90 4.66 -9.14
N GLY A 277 9.16 5.37 -8.30
CA GLY A 277 9.09 5.17 -6.85
C GLY A 277 9.98 6.14 -6.07
N LEU A 278 9.45 6.68 -4.98
CA LEU A 278 10.19 7.58 -4.10
C LEU A 278 10.84 6.84 -2.93
N GLY A 279 10.10 5.92 -2.30
CA GLY A 279 10.55 5.29 -1.05
C GLY A 279 10.94 6.33 0.01
N SER A 280 12.16 6.25 0.56
CA SER A 280 12.72 7.32 1.41
C SER A 280 13.29 8.50 0.61
N GLY A 281 13.39 8.38 -0.71
CA GLY A 281 14.06 9.35 -1.59
C GLY A 281 15.55 9.08 -1.84
N ASN A 282 16.11 8.03 -1.24
CA ASN A 282 17.55 7.77 -1.29
C ASN A 282 18.05 7.52 -2.73
N THR A 283 17.31 6.75 -3.54
CA THR A 283 17.66 6.48 -4.95
C THR A 283 17.67 7.77 -5.76
N ALA A 284 16.63 8.58 -5.64
CA ALA A 284 16.53 9.86 -6.35
C ALA A 284 17.65 10.84 -5.93
N TRP A 285 17.95 10.92 -4.62
CA TRP A 285 19.07 11.70 -4.12
C TRP A 285 20.40 11.22 -4.71
N ALA A 286 20.66 9.91 -4.67
CA ALA A 286 21.91 9.34 -5.15
C ALA A 286 22.10 9.47 -6.69
N ALA A 287 21.01 9.44 -7.46
CA ALA A 287 21.05 9.70 -8.91
C ALA A 287 21.52 11.13 -9.24
N GLY A 288 21.31 12.08 -8.33
CA GLY A 288 21.79 13.47 -8.46
C GLY A 288 23.26 13.69 -8.11
N CYS A 289 24.05 12.62 -7.86
CA CYS A 289 25.44 12.74 -7.41
C CYS A 289 26.41 13.29 -8.50
N ARG A 290 26.00 13.31 -9.76
CA ARG A 290 26.81 13.83 -10.85
C ARG A 290 26.52 15.30 -11.11
N PRO A 291 27.55 16.14 -11.32
CA PRO A 291 27.35 17.57 -11.61
C PRO A 291 26.64 17.82 -12.93
N GLU A 292 26.68 16.86 -13.86
CA GLU A 292 26.00 16.94 -15.14
C GLU A 292 24.49 16.78 -15.03
N THR A 293 23.98 16.17 -13.92
CA THR A 293 22.55 15.95 -13.71
C THR A 293 21.82 17.27 -13.50
N ARG A 294 20.85 17.55 -14.36
CA ARG A 294 20.10 18.82 -14.40
C ARG A 294 18.64 18.69 -13.98
N ARG A 295 18.05 17.50 -14.22
CA ARG A 295 16.66 17.23 -13.93
C ARG A 295 16.50 15.79 -13.44
N ILE A 296 15.75 15.64 -12.36
CA ILE A 296 15.34 14.35 -11.82
C ILE A 296 13.82 14.39 -11.61
N GLU A 297 13.08 13.61 -12.39
CA GLU A 297 11.65 13.44 -12.20
C GLU A 297 11.41 12.16 -11.43
N VAL A 298 10.74 12.27 -10.30
CA VAL A 298 10.37 11.13 -9.46
C VAL A 298 8.87 10.92 -9.56
N PHE A 299 8.45 9.73 -9.95
CA PHE A 299 7.04 9.34 -10.03
C PHE A 299 6.69 8.46 -8.84
N GLU A 300 5.90 8.98 -7.91
CA GLU A 300 5.45 8.26 -6.72
C GLU A 300 3.93 8.09 -6.76
N ILE A 301 3.47 6.85 -6.68
CA ILE A 301 2.04 6.54 -6.74
C ILE A 301 1.35 6.81 -5.40
N ALA A 302 2.08 6.64 -4.28
CA ALA A 302 1.59 6.86 -2.93
C ALA A 302 1.75 8.33 -2.51
N SER A 303 0.71 9.15 -2.70
CA SER A 303 0.77 10.56 -2.31
C SER A 303 1.02 10.76 -0.81
N PRO A 304 0.53 9.92 0.12
CA PRO A 304 0.85 9.99 1.54
C PRO A 304 2.35 9.93 1.83
N GLN A 305 3.07 9.13 1.05
CA GLN A 305 4.53 9.00 1.19
C GLN A 305 5.24 10.34 1.01
N THR A 306 4.88 11.08 -0.02
CA THR A 306 5.49 12.40 -0.30
C THR A 306 5.12 13.42 0.79
N ARG A 307 3.88 13.42 1.28
CA ARG A 307 3.43 14.31 2.36
C ARG A 307 4.19 14.01 3.66
N LEU A 308 4.32 12.72 3.98
CA LEU A 308 4.98 12.26 5.19
C LEU A 308 6.48 12.60 5.22
N LEU A 309 7.19 12.43 4.09
CA LEU A 309 8.61 12.83 4.01
C LEU A 309 8.79 14.34 4.15
N ARG A 310 7.89 15.16 3.60
CA ARG A 310 7.90 16.62 3.80
C ARG A 310 7.60 17.03 5.24
N GLU A 311 6.72 16.29 5.92
CA GLU A 311 6.47 16.51 7.35
C GLU A 311 7.70 16.15 8.18
N LEU A 312 8.33 15.02 7.85
CA LEU A 312 9.53 14.56 8.53
C LEU A 312 10.70 15.54 8.38
N ASP A 313 10.92 16.12 7.19
CA ASP A 313 11.93 17.13 6.94
C ASP A 313 11.77 18.40 7.82
N ARG A 314 10.53 18.75 8.14
CA ARG A 314 10.23 19.89 9.01
C ARG A 314 10.47 19.62 10.50
N ARG A 315 10.42 18.35 10.91
CA ARG A 315 10.44 17.94 12.33
C ARG A 315 11.75 17.31 12.77
N GLU A 316 12.45 16.66 11.84
CA GLU A 316 13.61 15.85 12.12
C GLU A 316 14.83 16.35 11.33
N ASP A 317 16.02 16.05 11.82
CA ASP A 317 17.25 16.48 11.15
C ASP A 317 17.81 15.35 10.26
N PHE A 318 17.31 15.31 9.03
CA PHE A 318 17.83 14.44 7.96
C PHE A 318 18.42 15.29 6.82
N PRO A 319 19.71 15.69 6.90
CA PRO A 319 20.29 16.64 5.95
C PRO A 319 20.20 16.19 4.47
N ARG A 320 20.30 14.89 4.20
CA ARG A 320 20.23 14.37 2.83
C ARG A 320 18.78 14.32 2.31
N LEU A 321 17.81 14.03 3.15
CA LEU A 321 16.38 14.15 2.81
C LEU A 321 16.04 15.61 2.52
N ARG A 322 16.47 16.52 3.39
CA ARG A 322 16.30 17.97 3.20
C ARG A 322 16.92 18.41 1.87
N HIS A 323 18.15 17.97 1.58
CA HIS A 323 18.80 18.27 0.32
C HIS A 323 17.96 17.79 -0.88
N LEU A 324 17.47 16.54 -0.85
CA LEU A 324 16.60 16.02 -1.93
C LEU A 324 15.34 16.86 -2.13
N LEU A 325 14.60 17.13 -1.03
CA LEU A 325 13.30 17.79 -1.11
C LEU A 325 13.37 19.28 -1.50
N HIS A 326 14.53 19.90 -1.32
CA HIS A 326 14.78 21.29 -1.67
C HIS A 326 15.70 21.48 -2.89
N ASP A 327 16.17 20.40 -3.50
CA ASP A 327 16.96 20.47 -4.72
C ASP A 327 16.07 20.87 -5.90
N GLN A 328 16.38 22.00 -6.51
CA GLN A 328 15.62 22.55 -7.64
C GLN A 328 15.65 21.64 -8.89
N ARG A 329 16.61 20.71 -8.95
CA ARG A 329 16.69 19.71 -10.03
C ARG A 329 15.65 18.61 -9.88
N VAL A 330 15.07 18.42 -8.68
CA VAL A 330 14.20 17.30 -8.33
C VAL A 330 12.74 17.73 -8.35
N ALA A 331 11.94 17.03 -9.14
CA ALA A 331 10.50 17.19 -9.21
C ALA A 331 9.81 15.87 -8.81
N VAL A 332 9.21 15.83 -7.62
CA VAL A 332 8.39 14.69 -7.19
C VAL A 332 6.95 14.89 -7.65
N ARG A 333 6.45 13.96 -8.46
CA ARG A 333 5.09 13.95 -9.00
C ARG A 333 4.31 12.76 -8.46
N THR A 334 3.11 13.00 -7.96
CA THR A 334 2.18 11.90 -7.64
C THR A 334 1.62 11.33 -8.95
N ALA A 335 2.13 10.17 -9.36
CA ALA A 335 1.74 9.50 -10.59
C ALA A 335 2.19 8.03 -10.58
N ASP A 336 1.46 7.18 -11.29
CA ASP A 336 1.96 5.87 -11.70
C ASP A 336 3.12 6.08 -12.72
N GLY A 337 4.33 5.64 -12.35
CA GLY A 337 5.53 5.84 -13.16
C GLY A 337 5.47 5.15 -14.52
N ARG A 338 4.84 3.96 -14.61
CA ARG A 338 4.63 3.27 -15.88
C ARG A 338 3.68 4.07 -16.79
N HIS A 339 2.60 4.60 -16.21
CA HIS A 339 1.66 5.45 -16.95
C HIS A 339 2.34 6.75 -17.40
N ALA A 340 3.06 7.42 -16.52
CA ALA A 340 3.78 8.66 -16.83
C ALA A 340 4.80 8.48 -17.97
N LEU A 341 5.58 7.39 -17.93
CA LEU A 341 6.49 7.03 -19.01
C LEU A 341 5.73 6.64 -20.30
N GLY A 342 4.54 6.03 -20.18
CA GLY A 342 3.74 5.61 -21.32
C GLY A 342 3.16 6.76 -22.12
N PHE A 343 2.62 7.75 -21.45
CA PHE A 343 1.86 8.85 -22.06
C PHE A 343 2.64 10.17 -22.12
N GLY A 344 3.74 10.31 -21.38
CA GLY A 344 4.61 11.49 -21.47
C GLY A 344 5.47 11.46 -22.73
N ASP A 345 5.96 12.65 -23.18
CA ASP A 345 6.86 12.78 -24.31
C ASP A 345 8.33 12.93 -23.91
N ALA A 346 8.59 13.09 -22.63
CA ALA A 346 9.95 13.27 -22.11
C ALA A 346 10.84 12.04 -22.38
N ARG A 347 12.11 12.32 -22.64
CA ARG A 347 13.16 11.32 -22.75
C ARG A 347 14.22 11.56 -21.70
N TYR A 348 14.93 10.50 -21.33
CA TYR A 348 15.85 10.50 -20.21
C TYR A 348 17.18 9.85 -20.58
N ASP A 349 18.24 10.30 -19.96
CA ASP A 349 19.56 9.66 -20.04
C ASP A 349 19.65 8.49 -19.06
N LEU A 350 18.84 8.55 -17.99
CA LEU A 350 18.75 7.53 -16.96
C LEU A 350 17.29 7.30 -16.58
N ILE A 351 16.84 6.04 -16.65
CA ILE A 351 15.56 5.62 -16.05
C ILE A 351 15.86 4.56 -15.00
N GLU A 352 15.44 4.79 -13.77
CA GLU A 352 15.56 3.82 -12.68
C GLU A 352 14.19 3.37 -12.22
N ALA A 353 14.02 2.06 -12.02
CA ALA A 353 12.79 1.47 -11.54
C ALA A 353 13.09 0.29 -10.61
N ASP A 354 12.85 0.49 -9.32
CA ASP A 354 13.13 -0.45 -8.23
C ASP A 354 11.94 -0.58 -7.27
N ALA A 355 10.81 -0.10 -7.66
CA ALA A 355 9.75 0.25 -6.75
C ALA A 355 9.16 -0.88 -5.89
N LEU A 356 9.29 -2.16 -6.29
CA LEU A 356 8.52 -3.22 -5.64
C LEU A 356 9.28 -4.56 -5.53
N TRP A 357 8.99 -5.27 -4.44
CA TRP A 357 9.38 -6.68 -4.33
C TRP A 357 8.69 -7.52 -5.41
N PRO A 358 9.39 -8.49 -6.06
CA PRO A 358 8.82 -9.29 -7.17
C PRO A 358 7.55 -10.07 -6.83
N TRP A 359 7.34 -10.39 -5.57
CA TRP A 359 6.16 -11.10 -5.06
C TRP A 359 5.06 -10.17 -4.54
N SER A 360 5.25 -8.86 -4.62
CA SER A 360 4.19 -7.90 -4.32
C SER A 360 3.12 -7.92 -5.41
N ALA A 361 1.90 -7.56 -5.04
CA ALA A 361 0.84 -7.36 -6.03
C ALA A 361 1.29 -6.29 -7.04
N TYR A 362 0.96 -6.52 -8.30
CA TYR A 362 1.28 -5.64 -9.44
C TYR A 362 2.78 -5.47 -9.77
N SER A 363 3.70 -6.09 -9.04
CA SER A 363 5.13 -6.00 -9.32
C SER A 363 5.51 -6.43 -10.75
N GLY A 364 4.80 -7.41 -11.30
CA GLY A 364 4.96 -7.83 -12.70
C GLY A 364 4.81 -6.68 -13.71
N ASN A 365 4.08 -5.62 -13.38
CA ASN A 365 3.95 -4.46 -14.24
C ASN A 365 5.26 -3.66 -14.40
N LEU A 366 6.18 -3.76 -13.43
CA LEU A 366 7.48 -3.08 -13.46
C LEU A 366 8.66 -4.00 -13.79
N TYR A 367 8.42 -5.32 -13.91
CA TYR A 367 9.45 -6.30 -14.26
C TYR A 367 9.12 -7.09 -15.54
N SER A 368 8.14 -6.61 -16.32
CA SER A 368 7.76 -7.25 -17.58
C SER A 368 8.62 -6.76 -18.75
N VAL A 369 8.65 -7.55 -19.82
CA VAL A 369 9.31 -7.17 -21.09
C VAL A 369 8.73 -5.86 -21.60
N GLU A 370 7.40 -5.73 -21.57
CA GLU A 370 6.68 -4.56 -22.06
C GLU A 370 7.02 -3.27 -21.29
N PHE A 371 7.31 -3.41 -20.00
CA PHE A 371 7.77 -2.26 -19.21
C PHE A 371 9.19 -1.86 -19.57
N PHE A 372 10.08 -2.83 -19.69
CA PHE A 372 11.47 -2.53 -20.11
C PHE A 372 11.54 -1.99 -21.54
N GLU A 373 10.71 -2.48 -22.47
CA GLU A 373 10.53 -1.90 -23.79
C GLU A 373 9.96 -0.47 -23.73
N LEU A 374 9.03 -0.20 -22.83
CA LEU A 374 8.53 1.15 -22.59
C LEU A 374 9.67 2.06 -22.13
N CYS A 375 10.45 1.65 -21.14
CA CYS A 375 11.62 2.39 -20.68
C CYS A 375 12.60 2.65 -21.84
N SER A 376 12.90 1.62 -22.66
CA SER A 376 13.85 1.77 -23.79
C SER A 376 13.40 2.83 -24.80
N ARG A 377 12.10 2.93 -25.08
CA ARG A 377 11.55 3.96 -25.98
C ARG A 377 11.65 5.39 -25.42
N ARG A 378 11.82 5.52 -24.12
CA ARG A 378 11.95 6.81 -23.40
C ARG A 378 13.39 7.20 -23.10
N LEU A 379 14.37 6.42 -23.56
CA LEU A 379 15.76 6.80 -23.46
C LEU A 379 16.15 7.81 -24.55
N ASN A 380 17.04 8.71 -24.17
CA ASN A 380 17.88 9.45 -25.10
C ASN A 380 18.90 8.50 -25.75
N PRO A 381 19.52 8.85 -26.90
CA PRO A 381 20.65 8.10 -27.45
C PRO A 381 21.75 7.92 -26.39
N GLY A 382 22.22 6.68 -26.21
CA GLY A 382 23.20 6.32 -25.18
C GLY A 382 22.65 6.24 -23.75
N GLY A 383 21.36 6.44 -23.57
CA GLY A 383 20.71 6.36 -22.26
C GLY A 383 20.70 4.96 -21.68
N VAL A 384 20.53 4.87 -20.37
CA VAL A 384 20.53 3.61 -19.61
C VAL A 384 19.27 3.43 -18.76
N VAL A 385 18.83 2.18 -18.63
CA VAL A 385 17.82 1.76 -17.67
C VAL A 385 18.50 1.03 -16.53
N CYS A 386 18.09 1.33 -15.29
CA CYS A 386 18.54 0.65 -14.09
C CYS A 386 17.38 -0.03 -13.38
N THR A 387 17.61 -1.23 -12.85
CA THR A 387 16.65 -1.94 -12.00
C THR A 387 17.34 -2.87 -11.02
N TRP A 388 16.69 -3.16 -9.91
CA TRP A 388 17.08 -4.24 -9.04
C TRP A 388 16.62 -5.59 -9.61
N ALA A 389 17.50 -6.59 -9.61
CA ALA A 389 17.20 -7.92 -10.12
C ALA A 389 17.37 -8.99 -9.01
N PRO A 390 16.44 -9.10 -8.06
CA PRO A 390 16.54 -10.05 -6.95
C PRO A 390 16.35 -11.51 -7.38
N THR A 391 15.95 -11.76 -8.61
CA THR A 391 15.75 -13.12 -9.14
C THR A 391 16.37 -13.28 -10.52
N PRO A 392 16.86 -14.50 -10.87
CA PRO A 392 17.37 -14.78 -12.20
C PRO A 392 16.35 -14.50 -13.33
N ARG A 393 15.06 -14.68 -13.02
CA ARG A 393 13.97 -14.42 -13.97
C ARG A 393 13.90 -12.95 -14.38
N ILE A 394 14.05 -12.03 -13.42
CA ILE A 394 14.05 -10.59 -13.71
C ILE A 394 15.28 -10.23 -14.54
N ALA A 395 16.45 -10.76 -14.18
CA ALA A 395 17.67 -10.55 -14.95
C ALA A 395 17.52 -11.04 -16.39
N ALA A 396 16.96 -12.24 -16.61
CA ALA A 396 16.68 -12.77 -17.94
C ALA A 396 15.66 -11.92 -18.71
N THR A 397 14.62 -11.40 -18.03
CA THR A 397 13.63 -10.52 -18.68
C THR A 397 14.26 -9.20 -19.11
N PHE A 398 15.12 -8.62 -18.28
CA PHE A 398 15.84 -7.40 -18.55
C PHE A 398 16.81 -7.57 -19.75
N ALA A 399 17.59 -8.66 -19.75
CA ALA A 399 18.57 -8.96 -20.80
C ALA A 399 17.92 -9.19 -22.19
N ARG A 400 16.65 -9.61 -22.23
CA ARG A 400 15.89 -9.74 -23.48
C ARG A 400 15.66 -8.40 -24.17
N VAL A 401 15.58 -7.32 -23.41
CA VAL A 401 15.33 -5.96 -23.95
C VAL A 401 16.62 -5.18 -24.11
N PHE A 402 17.55 -5.34 -23.18
CA PHE A 402 18.81 -4.60 -23.19
C PHE A 402 19.98 -5.53 -23.49
N PRO A 403 20.41 -5.61 -24.77
CA PRO A 403 21.51 -6.48 -25.17
C PRO A 403 22.86 -6.04 -24.61
N GLN A 404 22.97 -4.78 -24.22
CA GLN A 404 24.14 -4.22 -23.54
C GLN A 404 23.81 -4.03 -22.06
N ALA A 405 24.03 -5.06 -21.25
CA ALA A 405 23.71 -5.02 -19.83
C ALA A 405 24.91 -5.35 -18.95
N VAL A 406 24.95 -4.67 -17.81
CA VAL A 406 25.96 -4.85 -16.75
C VAL A 406 25.25 -5.17 -15.44
N ASP A 407 25.72 -6.18 -14.72
CA ASP A 407 25.29 -6.51 -13.37
C ASP A 407 26.32 -5.99 -12.36
N VAL A 408 25.86 -5.15 -11.44
CA VAL A 408 26.68 -4.60 -10.35
C VAL A 408 26.10 -5.10 -9.03
N GLY A 409 26.31 -6.40 -8.75
CA GLY A 409 25.85 -7.00 -7.49
C GLY A 409 24.32 -7.09 -7.35
N GLY A 410 23.63 -7.44 -8.43
CA GLY A 410 22.17 -7.55 -8.47
C GLY A 410 21.47 -6.25 -8.91
N ILE A 411 22.22 -5.20 -9.20
CA ILE A 411 21.75 -3.99 -9.86
C ILE A 411 22.09 -4.09 -11.34
N LEU A 412 21.07 -4.13 -12.18
CA LEU A 412 21.26 -4.20 -13.64
C LEU A 412 21.21 -2.81 -14.23
N VAL A 413 22.18 -2.51 -15.08
CA VAL A 413 22.20 -1.31 -15.92
C VAL A 413 22.31 -1.75 -17.37
N GLY A 414 21.36 -1.34 -18.20
CA GLY A 414 21.26 -1.77 -19.59
C GLY A 414 21.00 -0.62 -20.54
N SER A 415 21.47 -0.79 -21.79
CA SER A 415 21.27 0.15 -22.88
C SER A 415 20.93 -0.60 -24.17
N LEU A 416 20.28 0.11 -25.10
CA LEU A 416 20.14 -0.35 -26.48
C LEU A 416 21.41 -0.05 -27.31
N ASP A 417 22.10 1.03 -26.97
CA ASP A 417 23.33 1.46 -27.58
C ASP A 417 24.54 0.75 -26.95
N PRO A 418 25.71 0.72 -27.63
CA PRO A 418 26.92 0.16 -27.06
C PRO A 418 27.25 0.78 -25.71
N LEU A 419 27.32 -0.05 -24.67
CA LEU A 419 27.72 0.32 -23.33
C LEU A 419 29.13 -0.19 -23.05
N PRO A 420 30.19 0.67 -23.19
CA PRO A 420 31.52 0.24 -22.90
C PRO A 420 31.66 -0.28 -21.47
N PHE A 421 32.19 -1.50 -21.34
CA PHE A 421 32.48 -2.07 -20.03
C PHE A 421 33.87 -1.55 -19.60
N ASP A 422 33.86 -0.39 -18.91
CA ASP A 422 35.06 0.33 -18.51
C ASP A 422 35.02 0.70 -17.03
N ILE A 423 35.43 -0.27 -16.21
CA ILE A 423 35.45 -0.14 -14.73
C ILE A 423 36.41 1.00 -14.30
N GLU A 424 37.49 1.25 -15.05
CA GLU A 424 38.43 2.30 -14.68
C GLU A 424 37.80 3.68 -14.80
N THR A 425 37.15 3.96 -15.94
CA THR A 425 36.39 5.21 -16.13
C THR A 425 35.27 5.37 -15.11
N TRP A 426 34.49 4.33 -14.85
CA TRP A 426 33.42 4.39 -13.84
C TRP A 426 33.96 4.65 -12.43
N THR A 427 35.06 3.99 -12.09
CA THR A 427 35.76 4.19 -10.82
C THR A 427 36.37 5.59 -10.71
N ALA A 428 36.92 6.12 -11.79
CA ALA A 428 37.44 7.49 -11.82
C ALA A 428 36.34 8.53 -11.58
N ARG A 429 35.17 8.37 -12.24
CA ARG A 429 33.99 9.22 -12.00
C ARG A 429 33.48 9.10 -10.53
N ALA A 430 33.40 7.88 -9.99
CA ALA A 430 33.00 7.65 -8.61
C ALA A 430 33.98 8.23 -7.57
N ARG A 431 35.24 8.42 -7.93
CA ARG A 431 36.29 9.05 -7.10
C ARG A 431 36.39 10.55 -7.24
N SER A 432 35.66 11.14 -8.18
CA SER A 432 35.71 12.60 -8.36
C SER A 432 35.37 13.30 -7.04
N SER A 433 35.92 14.51 -6.86
CA SER A 433 35.67 15.33 -5.67
C SER A 433 34.20 15.63 -5.47
N GLU A 434 33.49 15.88 -6.56
CA GLU A 434 32.07 16.22 -6.58
C GLU A 434 31.20 15.05 -6.14
N VAL A 435 31.40 13.86 -6.72
CA VAL A 435 30.63 12.64 -6.34
C VAL A 435 30.95 12.25 -4.90
N THR A 436 32.22 12.32 -4.49
CA THR A 436 32.62 11.96 -3.12
C THR A 436 32.08 12.96 -2.10
N ALA A 437 32.08 14.24 -2.40
CA ALA A 437 31.50 15.28 -1.53
C ALA A 437 29.98 15.12 -1.40
N TYR A 438 29.29 14.83 -2.51
CA TYR A 438 27.85 14.67 -2.54
C TYR A 438 27.39 13.44 -1.76
N LEU A 439 27.92 12.26 -2.08
CA LEU A 439 27.53 11.00 -1.44
C LEU A 439 28.10 10.85 -0.02
N GLY A 440 29.20 11.51 0.27
CA GLY A 440 30.00 11.33 1.49
C GLY A 440 30.88 10.06 1.43
N ARG A 441 31.94 10.05 2.25
CA ARG A 441 33.00 9.02 2.22
C ARG A 441 32.52 7.59 2.36
N HIS A 442 31.47 7.36 3.14
CA HIS A 442 30.96 6.02 3.39
C HIS A 442 30.24 5.45 2.16
N ALA A 443 29.27 6.20 1.61
CA ALA A 443 28.53 5.78 0.43
C ALA A 443 29.44 5.70 -0.81
N ALA A 444 30.38 6.65 -1.01
CA ALA A 444 31.35 6.61 -2.09
C ALA A 444 32.24 5.36 -2.05
N ARG A 445 32.69 4.93 -0.85
CA ARG A 445 33.42 3.66 -0.69
C ARG A 445 32.58 2.45 -1.08
N GLY A 446 31.29 2.41 -0.67
CA GLY A 446 30.36 1.36 -1.06
C GLY A 446 30.16 1.29 -2.58
N LEU A 447 30.00 2.44 -3.24
CA LEU A 447 29.90 2.53 -4.69
C LEU A 447 31.15 1.95 -5.38
N LEU A 448 32.35 2.32 -4.91
CA LEU A 448 33.62 1.78 -5.45
C LEU A 448 33.72 0.26 -5.26
N GLN A 449 33.28 -0.26 -4.13
CA GLN A 449 33.26 -1.71 -3.87
C GLN A 449 32.25 -2.43 -4.78
N ALA A 450 31.08 -1.83 -5.02
CA ALA A 450 30.08 -2.39 -5.92
C ALA A 450 30.61 -2.43 -7.38
N LEU A 451 31.18 -1.35 -7.87
CA LEU A 451 31.73 -1.28 -9.23
C LEU A 451 32.81 -2.33 -9.50
N ARG A 452 33.63 -2.70 -8.51
CA ARG A 452 34.64 -3.78 -8.64
C ARG A 452 34.02 -5.16 -8.87
N ARG A 453 32.74 -5.34 -8.53
CA ARG A 453 31.98 -6.59 -8.73
C ARG A 453 31.17 -6.59 -10.02
N ALA A 454 31.30 -5.53 -10.82
CA ALA A 454 30.59 -5.41 -12.08
C ALA A 454 30.99 -6.53 -13.05
N ARG A 455 30.01 -7.06 -13.76
CA ARG A 455 30.18 -8.07 -14.81
C ARG A 455 29.21 -7.83 -15.93
N ARG A 456 29.58 -8.24 -17.15
CA ARG A 456 28.62 -8.24 -18.26
C ARG A 456 27.53 -9.28 -18.00
N VAL A 457 26.32 -8.95 -18.35
CA VAL A 457 25.23 -9.94 -18.42
C VAL A 457 25.33 -10.61 -19.77
N THR A 458 25.59 -11.91 -19.77
CA THR A 458 25.69 -12.76 -20.97
C THR A 458 24.42 -13.55 -21.19
#